data_eaa71d37f2fcd36b9ddbedcce86df867
#
_entry.id   eaa71d37f2fcd36b9ddbedcce86df867
#
_cell.length_a   1.000
_cell.length_b   1.000
_cell.length_c   1.000
_cell.angle_alpha   90.00
_cell.angle_beta   90.00
_cell.angle_gamma   90.00
#
_symmetry.space_group_name_H-M   'P 1'
#
loop_
_entity.id
_entity.type
_entity.pdbx_description
1 polymer ?
#
loop_
_entity_poly.entity_id
_entity_poly.type
_entity_poly.pdbx_seq_one_letter_code
_entity_poly.pdbx_strand_id
1 'polypeptide(L)'
;KVVGSNPTGCTNMKKILLLLLLFLLSSCSVVVYKVADIKDINPVTGQYEIGTKRFLIIDSSRTNWYLDDYNKDFRRLMVQVWYPAKVEIYDKKSSYIDNQSALTHTIKNQGYGVPKILSDQIGSIKCNSWSDAAPLLSNSFPVLIFSHGHGGLRTQNTNQVEELVSHGYVVVAMDHTYDAGFVEFLDGEVAYSLTSRSDENTTIISPEEFYTRFSYRTNDIKFILEEINHFYNYDNNIFSIMDKDKIGIFGHSYGGLTSFYTAFYNEEIKSCFALDGWFEPMPDSLVLENINKPMFHLGQHNKG
;
A
#
# COMPACT_ATOMS: atom_id res chain seq x y z
N LYS A 1 47.24 35.65 53.39
CA LYS A 1 47.21 34.36 52.66
C LYS A 1 45.87 34.23 52.02
N VAL A 2 45.84 34.37 50.70
CA VAL A 2 44.66 34.12 49.90
C VAL A 2 44.68 32.64 49.51
N VAL A 3 43.65 31.89 49.91
CA VAL A 3 43.46 30.50 49.50
C VAL A 3 42.80 30.48 48.14
N GLY A 4 43.52 29.98 47.12
CA GLY A 4 42.99 29.85 45.76
C GLY A 4 41.95 28.72 45.69
N SER A 5 40.79 29.01 45.18
CA SER A 5 39.75 28.06 44.88
C SER A 5 40.10 27.26 43.59
N ASN A 6 40.11 25.96 43.72
CA ASN A 6 40.48 25.00 42.68
C ASN A 6 39.38 24.90 41.60
N PRO A 7 39.65 25.05 40.28
CA PRO A 7 38.64 25.07 39.22
C PRO A 7 38.20 23.66 38.74
N THR A 8 38.57 22.59 39.41
CA THR A 8 38.28 21.20 38.99
C THR A 8 36.83 20.74 39.15
N GLY A 9 36.00 21.48 39.89
CA GLY A 9 34.58 21.12 40.09
C GLY A 9 33.67 21.38 38.88
N CYS A 10 33.97 22.42 38.10
CA CYS A 10 33.10 22.86 36.99
C CYS A 10 33.21 21.97 35.75
N THR A 11 34.37 21.36 35.49
CA THR A 11 34.59 20.43 34.36
C THR A 11 33.94 19.07 34.57
N ASN A 12 33.82 18.60 35.78
CA ASN A 12 33.13 17.33 36.08
C ASN A 12 31.63 17.49 36.02
N MET A 13 31.09 18.63 36.45
CA MET A 13 29.65 18.90 36.38
C MET A 13 29.13 19.00 34.93
N LYS A 14 29.91 19.61 34.01
CA LYS A 14 29.60 19.66 32.57
C LYS A 14 29.63 18.28 31.92
N LYS A 15 30.61 17.43 32.30
CA LYS A 15 30.67 16.04 31.81
C LYS A 15 29.51 15.18 32.31
N ILE A 16 29.14 15.36 33.61
CA ILE A 16 27.97 14.66 34.18
C ILE A 16 26.68 15.13 33.54
N LEU A 17 26.52 16.44 33.27
CA LEU A 17 25.35 16.99 32.59
C LEU A 17 25.27 16.49 31.16
N LEU A 18 26.42 16.38 30.44
CA LEU A 18 26.47 15.83 29.06
C LEU A 18 26.14 14.33 29.04
N LEU A 19 26.61 13.56 30.03
CA LEU A 19 26.29 12.15 30.19
C LEU A 19 24.81 11.94 30.54
N LEU A 20 24.23 12.79 31.38
CA LEU A 20 22.79 12.78 31.69
C LEU A 20 21.97 13.16 30.49
N LEU A 21 22.41 14.13 29.69
CA LEU A 21 21.73 14.53 28.44
C LEU A 21 21.78 13.40 27.38
N LEU A 22 22.93 12.72 27.25
CA LEU A 22 23.08 11.55 26.36
C LEU A 22 22.24 10.37 26.87
N PHE A 23 22.11 10.18 28.17
CA PHE A 23 21.25 9.14 28.76
C PHE A 23 19.77 9.46 28.59
N LEU A 24 19.36 10.74 28.69
CA LEU A 24 18.01 11.20 28.44
C LEU A 24 17.66 11.06 26.93
N LEU A 25 18.59 11.36 26.04
CA LEU A 25 18.38 11.18 24.59
C LEU A 25 18.29 9.70 24.20
N SER A 26 19.11 8.83 24.83
CA SER A 26 19.00 7.38 24.61
C SER A 26 17.73 6.79 25.23
N SER A 27 17.27 7.31 26.38
CA SER A 27 16.02 6.87 27.01
C SER A 27 14.81 7.34 26.23
N CYS A 28 14.84 8.52 25.58
CA CYS A 28 13.77 8.94 24.66
C CYS A 28 13.65 8.01 23.46
N SER A 29 14.75 7.55 22.86
CA SER A 29 14.69 6.59 21.76
C SER A 29 14.14 5.22 22.21
N VAL A 30 14.50 4.75 23.42
CA VAL A 30 13.96 3.51 24.00
C VAL A 30 12.49 3.66 24.39
N VAL A 31 12.07 4.82 24.87
CA VAL A 31 10.65 5.11 25.18
C VAL A 31 9.83 5.17 23.89
N VAL A 32 10.33 5.84 22.85
CA VAL A 32 9.66 5.86 21.54
C VAL A 32 9.56 4.46 20.95
N TYR A 33 10.61 3.64 21.10
CA TYR A 33 10.58 2.23 20.66
C TYR A 33 9.52 1.40 21.40
N LYS A 34 9.36 1.59 22.73
CA LYS A 34 8.34 0.89 23.52
C LYS A 34 6.91 1.43 23.34
N VAL A 35 6.76 2.72 23.03
CA VAL A 35 5.44 3.36 22.85
C VAL A 35 4.92 3.14 21.41
N ALA A 36 5.81 3.02 20.43
CA ALA A 36 5.48 2.71 19.05
C ALA A 36 5.74 1.23 18.73
N ASP A 37 5.26 0.33 19.59
CA ASP A 37 5.35 -1.13 19.41
C ASP A 37 4.54 -1.55 18.17
N ILE A 38 5.13 -1.29 16.98
CA ILE A 38 4.57 -1.72 15.71
C ILE A 38 4.73 -3.23 15.65
N LYS A 39 3.62 -3.91 15.78
CA LYS A 39 3.56 -5.38 15.80
C LYS A 39 3.49 -5.94 14.40
N ASP A 40 3.81 -7.21 14.27
CA ASP A 40 3.53 -7.99 13.08
C ASP A 40 2.03 -7.92 12.73
N ILE A 41 1.68 -8.23 11.50
CA ILE A 41 0.28 -8.33 11.05
C ILE A 41 -0.46 -9.30 11.98
N ASN A 42 -1.67 -8.92 12.40
CA ASN A 42 -2.48 -9.77 13.28
C ASN A 42 -2.68 -11.16 12.66
N PRO A 43 -2.67 -12.21 13.48
CA PRO A 43 -3.02 -13.54 13.00
C PRO A 43 -4.39 -13.54 12.34
N VAL A 44 -4.52 -14.25 11.23
CA VAL A 44 -5.78 -14.38 10.49
C VAL A 44 -6.72 -15.38 11.18
N THR A 45 -8.03 -15.22 10.97
CA THR A 45 -9.06 -16.04 11.62
C THR A 45 -9.67 -17.10 10.69
N GLY A 46 -9.42 -17.01 9.39
CA GLY A 46 -9.93 -17.97 8.40
C GLY A 46 -9.17 -19.29 8.40
N GLN A 47 -9.66 -20.22 7.58
CA GLN A 47 -9.17 -21.61 7.56
C GLN A 47 -8.06 -21.86 6.56
N TYR A 48 -7.80 -20.91 5.64
CA TYR A 48 -6.82 -21.12 4.58
C TYR A 48 -5.47 -20.48 4.93
N GLU A 49 -4.40 -21.23 4.66
CA GLU A 49 -3.06 -20.67 4.58
C GLU A 49 -2.97 -19.73 3.36
N ILE A 50 -2.09 -18.75 3.42
CA ILE A 50 -2.03 -17.68 2.45
C ILE A 50 -0.71 -17.72 1.68
N GLY A 51 -0.80 -17.86 0.36
CA GLY A 51 0.31 -17.62 -0.56
C GLY A 51 0.26 -16.21 -1.12
N THR A 52 1.41 -15.69 -1.50
CA THR A 52 1.48 -14.41 -2.23
C THR A 52 2.56 -14.44 -3.30
N LYS A 53 2.28 -13.78 -4.43
CA LYS A 53 3.22 -13.68 -5.55
C LYS A 53 3.11 -12.33 -6.26
N ARG A 54 4.24 -11.81 -6.73
CA ARG A 54 4.33 -10.53 -7.42
C ARG A 54 4.51 -10.72 -8.92
N PHE A 55 3.92 -9.80 -9.68
CA PHE A 55 3.98 -9.77 -11.13
C PHE A 55 4.22 -8.35 -11.62
N LEU A 56 5.08 -8.21 -12.63
CA LEU A 56 5.18 -6.99 -13.43
C LEU A 56 4.25 -7.13 -14.62
N ILE A 57 3.24 -6.27 -14.73
CA ILE A 57 2.30 -6.23 -15.85
C ILE A 57 2.51 -4.93 -16.59
N ILE A 58 2.62 -5.01 -17.93
CA ILE A 58 2.94 -3.87 -18.79
C ILE A 58 1.76 -3.61 -19.72
N ASP A 59 1.14 -2.45 -19.58
CA ASP A 59 0.14 -1.95 -20.51
C ASP A 59 0.82 -1.21 -21.67
N SER A 60 1.01 -1.90 -22.77
CA SER A 60 1.65 -1.35 -23.96
C SER A 60 0.76 -0.39 -24.76
N SER A 61 -0.51 -0.26 -24.39
CA SER A 61 -1.44 0.69 -25.04
C SER A 61 -1.34 2.10 -24.44
N ARG A 62 -0.73 2.26 -23.27
CA ARG A 62 -0.62 3.53 -22.55
C ARG A 62 0.82 3.82 -22.13
N THR A 63 1.16 5.10 -22.10
CA THR A 63 2.38 5.62 -21.49
C THR A 63 2.07 6.20 -20.11
N ASN A 64 3.09 6.57 -19.36
CA ASN A 64 2.93 7.27 -18.08
C ASN A 64 2.50 8.74 -18.33
N TRP A 65 1.66 9.28 -17.45
CA TRP A 65 0.98 10.58 -17.63
C TRP A 65 1.88 11.82 -17.58
N TYR A 66 3.11 11.70 -17.10
CA TYR A 66 4.02 12.82 -16.87
C TYR A 66 5.27 12.79 -17.76
N LEU A 67 5.39 11.80 -18.63
CA LEU A 67 6.57 11.68 -19.50
C LEU A 67 6.44 12.64 -20.68
N ASP A 68 7.49 13.42 -20.88
CA ASP A 68 7.70 14.18 -22.12
C ASP A 68 7.72 13.24 -23.32
N ASP A 69 7.36 13.76 -24.51
CA ASP A 69 7.27 13.00 -25.77
C ASP A 69 8.51 12.16 -26.15
N TYR A 70 9.62 12.38 -25.48
CA TYR A 70 10.91 11.70 -25.74
C TYR A 70 11.13 10.40 -24.96
N ASN A 71 10.43 10.18 -23.85
CA ASN A 71 10.57 8.98 -23.01
C ASN A 71 9.22 8.28 -22.90
N LYS A 72 8.83 7.56 -23.95
CA LYS A 72 7.56 6.83 -24.03
C LYS A 72 7.70 5.42 -23.42
N ASP A 73 8.00 5.35 -22.12
CA ASP A 73 7.91 4.08 -21.42
C ASP A 73 6.44 3.69 -21.27
N PHE A 74 6.11 2.45 -21.63
CA PHE A 74 4.81 1.89 -21.42
C PHE A 74 4.42 1.89 -19.94
N ARG A 75 3.13 1.92 -19.68
CA ARG A 75 2.61 1.87 -18.31
C ARG A 75 2.96 0.54 -17.65
N ARG A 76 3.78 0.57 -16.61
CA ARG A 76 4.21 -0.58 -15.81
C ARG A 76 3.46 -0.61 -14.48
N LEU A 77 2.89 -1.74 -14.13
CA LEU A 77 2.19 -1.94 -12.86
C LEU A 77 2.82 -3.09 -12.09
N MET A 78 3.21 -2.85 -10.84
CA MET A 78 3.53 -3.94 -9.92
C MET A 78 2.23 -4.44 -9.30
N VAL A 79 1.93 -5.69 -9.57
CA VAL A 79 0.76 -6.40 -9.07
C VAL A 79 1.22 -7.44 -8.07
N GLN A 80 0.49 -7.56 -6.98
CA GLN A 80 0.67 -8.64 -6.02
C GLN A 80 -0.65 -9.36 -5.86
N VAL A 81 -0.58 -10.69 -5.90
CA VAL A 81 -1.74 -11.56 -5.72
C VAL A 81 -1.56 -12.33 -4.43
N TRP A 82 -2.58 -12.31 -3.58
CA TRP A 82 -2.69 -13.17 -2.40
C TRP A 82 -3.79 -14.19 -2.64
N TYR A 83 -3.55 -15.44 -2.27
CA TYR A 83 -4.43 -16.56 -2.59
C TYR A 83 -4.37 -17.67 -1.53
N PRO A 84 -5.44 -18.46 -1.36
CA PRO A 84 -5.40 -19.68 -0.56
C PRO A 84 -4.33 -20.64 -1.08
N ALA A 85 -3.44 -21.09 -0.19
CA ALA A 85 -2.24 -21.84 -0.56
C ALA A 85 -2.07 -23.13 0.23
N LYS A 86 -1.27 -24.03 -0.33
CA LYS A 86 -0.69 -25.16 0.36
C LYS A 86 0.74 -24.80 0.75
N VAL A 87 1.01 -24.73 2.04
CA VAL A 87 2.30 -24.30 2.58
C VAL A 87 3.16 -25.52 2.89
N GLU A 88 4.42 -25.45 2.52
CA GLU A 88 5.44 -26.47 2.79
C GLU A 88 6.47 -25.95 3.82
N ILE A 89 7.21 -26.88 4.45
CA ILE A 89 8.11 -26.56 5.59
C ILE A 89 9.27 -25.60 5.22
N TYR A 90 9.63 -25.51 3.95
CA TYR A 90 10.69 -24.63 3.44
C TYR A 90 10.19 -23.32 2.85
N ASP A 91 8.87 -23.09 2.83
CA ASP A 91 8.31 -21.82 2.38
C ASP A 91 8.71 -20.69 3.32
N LYS A 92 8.86 -19.49 2.77
CA LYS A 92 9.30 -18.32 3.52
C LYS A 92 8.14 -17.32 3.70
N LYS A 93 8.05 -16.77 4.89
CA LYS A 93 7.11 -15.65 5.13
C LYS A 93 7.44 -14.47 4.24
N SER A 94 6.40 -13.84 3.70
CA SER A 94 6.55 -12.62 2.91
C SER A 94 6.84 -11.42 3.81
N SER A 95 7.50 -10.41 3.24
CA SER A 95 7.71 -9.13 3.88
C SER A 95 6.53 -8.20 3.63
N TYR A 96 6.22 -7.34 4.61
CA TYR A 96 5.23 -6.26 4.43
C TYR A 96 5.75 -5.21 3.44
N ILE A 97 7.03 -4.85 3.57
CA ILE A 97 7.75 -3.94 2.68
C ILE A 97 8.99 -4.65 2.16
N ASP A 98 9.15 -4.70 0.85
CA ASP A 98 10.29 -5.36 0.21
C ASP A 98 11.53 -4.47 0.18
N ASN A 99 11.36 -3.15 -0.03
CA ASN A 99 12.44 -2.18 -0.13
C ASN A 99 12.41 -1.16 1.00
N GLN A 100 13.16 -1.46 2.06
CA GLN A 100 13.31 -0.60 3.24
C GLN A 100 13.91 0.77 2.90
N SER A 101 14.84 0.83 1.92
CA SER A 101 15.48 2.08 1.52
C SER A 101 14.48 2.99 0.81
N ALA A 102 13.66 2.44 -0.08
CA ALA A 102 12.60 3.17 -0.77
C ALA A 102 11.53 3.67 0.19
N LEU A 103 11.13 2.85 1.19
CA LEU A 103 10.22 3.28 2.26
C LEU A 103 10.80 4.47 3.02
N THR A 104 12.04 4.37 3.46
CA THR A 104 12.72 5.44 4.22
C THR A 104 12.82 6.73 3.40
N HIS A 105 13.14 6.62 2.12
CA HIS A 105 13.17 7.76 1.19
C HIS A 105 11.81 8.42 1.06
N THR A 106 10.76 7.62 0.84
CA THR A 106 9.37 8.09 0.70
C THR A 106 8.90 8.82 1.95
N ILE A 107 9.06 8.22 3.12
CA ILE A 107 8.68 8.81 4.40
C ILE A 107 9.38 10.17 4.62
N LYS A 108 10.67 10.25 4.30
CA LYS A 108 11.44 11.48 4.43
C LYS A 108 10.95 12.57 3.48
N ASN A 109 10.68 12.22 2.23
CA ASN A 109 10.30 13.19 1.19
C ASN A 109 8.84 13.64 1.28
N GLN A 110 7.96 12.81 1.82
CA GLN A 110 6.55 13.18 2.04
C GLN A 110 6.33 14.05 3.28
N GLY A 111 7.40 14.41 3.99
CA GLY A 111 7.31 15.34 5.13
C GLY A 111 6.57 14.80 6.35
N TYR A 112 6.35 13.48 6.45
CA TYR A 112 5.63 12.89 7.58
C TYR A 112 6.36 12.99 8.92
N GLY A 113 7.61 13.47 8.93
CA GLY A 113 8.39 13.63 10.17
C GLY A 113 8.61 12.32 10.95
N VAL A 114 8.45 11.18 10.29
CA VAL A 114 8.55 9.86 10.92
C VAL A 114 10.03 9.55 11.21
N PRO A 115 10.40 9.30 12.46
CA PRO A 115 11.77 8.93 12.80
C PRO A 115 12.20 7.66 12.07
N LYS A 116 13.50 7.59 11.67
CA LYS A 116 14.05 6.41 10.97
C LYS A 116 13.77 5.09 11.69
N ILE A 117 13.80 5.10 13.02
CA ILE A 117 13.52 3.92 13.84
C ILE A 117 12.11 3.35 13.59
N LEU A 118 11.11 4.20 13.32
CA LEU A 118 9.76 3.74 13.01
C LEU A 118 9.67 3.20 11.58
N SER A 119 10.37 3.81 10.62
CA SER A 119 10.44 3.26 9.26
C SER A 119 11.14 1.89 9.24
N ASP A 120 12.19 1.72 10.07
CA ASP A 120 12.88 0.43 10.22
C ASP A 120 11.96 -0.64 10.85
N GLN A 121 11.10 -0.26 11.79
CA GLN A 121 10.09 -1.17 12.37
C GLN A 121 9.04 -1.57 11.34
N ILE A 122 8.51 -0.62 10.56
CA ILE A 122 7.54 -0.91 9.49
C ILE A 122 8.13 -1.90 8.48
N GLY A 123 9.39 -1.72 8.09
CA GLY A 123 10.08 -2.64 7.17
C GLY A 123 10.36 -4.02 7.74
N SER A 124 10.30 -4.19 9.07
CA SER A 124 10.51 -5.49 9.75
C SER A 124 9.22 -6.26 10.02
N ILE A 125 8.04 -5.68 9.73
CA ILE A 125 6.73 -6.32 9.93
C ILE A 125 6.67 -7.63 9.12
N LYS A 126 6.28 -8.69 9.81
CA LYS A 126 6.05 -10.00 9.18
C LYS A 126 4.58 -10.18 8.84
N CYS A 127 4.35 -10.71 7.65
CA CYS A 127 3.04 -11.05 7.14
C CYS A 127 2.64 -12.48 7.53
N ASN A 128 1.34 -12.78 7.45
CA ASN A 128 0.86 -14.16 7.59
C ASN A 128 1.09 -14.96 6.30
N SER A 129 1.20 -14.28 5.15
CA SER A 129 1.39 -14.90 3.84
C SER A 129 2.80 -15.47 3.63
N TRP A 130 2.89 -16.46 2.72
CA TRP A 130 4.10 -17.16 2.33
C TRP A 130 4.45 -16.83 0.87
N SER A 131 5.68 -16.43 0.63
CA SER A 131 6.15 -16.05 -0.70
C SER A 131 6.16 -17.24 -1.63
N ASP A 132 5.53 -17.10 -2.78
CA ASP A 132 5.47 -18.08 -3.88
C ASP A 132 4.96 -19.49 -3.47
N ALA A 133 4.26 -19.61 -2.33
CA ALA A 133 3.66 -20.86 -1.92
C ALA A 133 2.66 -21.37 -2.96
N ALA A 134 2.56 -22.70 -3.11
CA ALA A 134 1.71 -23.32 -4.13
C ALA A 134 0.23 -22.99 -3.89
N PRO A 135 -0.55 -22.55 -4.90
CA PRO A 135 -1.98 -22.30 -4.74
C PRO A 135 -2.76 -23.58 -4.45
N LEU A 136 -3.86 -23.45 -3.70
CA LEU A 136 -4.74 -24.54 -3.34
C LEU A 136 -5.67 -24.88 -4.52
N LEU A 137 -5.32 -25.84 -5.34
CA LEU A 137 -5.97 -26.16 -6.61
C LEU A 137 -7.34 -26.86 -6.47
N SER A 138 -7.79 -27.18 -5.26
CA SER A 138 -9.03 -27.94 -5.03
C SER A 138 -10.31 -27.13 -5.22
N ASN A 139 -10.23 -25.80 -5.20
CA ASN A 139 -11.37 -24.90 -5.23
C ASN A 139 -11.13 -23.72 -6.17
N SER A 140 -12.22 -23.08 -6.60
CA SER A 140 -12.22 -21.76 -7.24
C SER A 140 -12.69 -20.71 -6.24
N PHE A 141 -12.03 -19.55 -6.18
CA PHE A 141 -12.25 -18.52 -5.20
C PHE A 141 -12.66 -17.19 -5.85
N PRO A 142 -13.64 -16.46 -5.28
CA PRO A 142 -13.96 -15.11 -5.72
C PRO A 142 -12.73 -14.20 -5.72
N VAL A 143 -12.67 -13.29 -6.68
CA VAL A 143 -11.55 -12.36 -6.86
C VAL A 143 -11.93 -10.99 -6.29
N LEU A 144 -11.04 -10.39 -5.53
CA LEU A 144 -11.16 -9.02 -5.04
C LEU A 144 -9.99 -8.20 -5.58
N ILE A 145 -10.28 -7.03 -6.15
CA ILE A 145 -9.26 -6.07 -6.56
C ILE A 145 -9.10 -5.02 -5.48
N PHE A 146 -7.87 -4.69 -5.10
CA PHE A 146 -7.57 -3.66 -4.11
C PHE A 146 -6.85 -2.46 -4.75
N SER A 147 -7.36 -1.25 -4.48
CA SER A 147 -6.73 0.02 -4.85
C SER A 147 -6.35 0.82 -3.60
N HIS A 148 -5.06 1.16 -3.48
CA HIS A 148 -4.52 1.89 -2.33
C HIS A 148 -4.93 3.38 -2.32
N GLY A 149 -4.80 4.03 -1.16
CA GLY A 149 -4.97 5.48 -1.01
C GLY A 149 -3.87 6.30 -1.73
N HIS A 150 -4.02 7.63 -1.74
CA HIS A 150 -3.01 8.53 -2.29
C HIS A 150 -1.67 8.35 -1.56
N GLY A 151 -0.59 8.14 -2.29
CA GLY A 151 0.75 7.89 -1.73
C GLY A 151 0.87 6.57 -0.96
N GLY A 152 -0.18 5.71 -0.98
CA GLY A 152 -0.14 4.37 -0.40
C GLY A 152 0.64 3.38 -1.26
N LEU A 153 0.54 2.11 -0.90
CA LEU A 153 1.16 0.98 -1.58
C LEU A 153 0.14 -0.15 -1.74
N ARG A 154 0.37 -1.09 -2.66
CA ARG A 154 -0.43 -2.32 -2.80
C ARG A 154 -0.54 -3.12 -1.50
N THR A 155 0.45 -2.97 -0.60
CA THR A 155 0.49 -3.61 0.71
C THR A 155 -0.19 -2.82 1.84
N GLN A 156 -0.74 -1.63 1.56
CA GLN A 156 -1.31 -0.73 2.57
C GLN A 156 -2.30 -1.42 3.51
N ASN A 157 -3.14 -2.28 2.96
CA ASN A 157 -4.21 -2.96 3.70
C ASN A 157 -3.93 -4.47 3.89
N THR A 158 -2.66 -4.87 4.02
CA THR A 158 -2.26 -6.29 4.12
C THR A 158 -3.04 -7.04 5.20
N ASN A 159 -3.33 -6.42 6.36
CA ASN A 159 -4.09 -7.06 7.41
C ASN A 159 -5.50 -7.49 6.94
N GLN A 160 -6.22 -6.60 6.24
CA GLN A 160 -7.53 -6.92 5.67
C GLN A 160 -7.42 -7.88 4.49
N VAL A 161 -6.41 -7.72 3.66
CA VAL A 161 -6.16 -8.60 2.50
C VAL A 161 -5.92 -10.03 2.96
N GLU A 162 -5.03 -10.24 3.91
CA GLU A 162 -4.71 -11.57 4.44
C GLU A 162 -5.90 -12.20 5.15
N GLU A 163 -6.69 -11.41 5.89
CA GLU A 163 -7.93 -11.88 6.51
C GLU A 163 -8.93 -12.38 5.46
N LEU A 164 -9.16 -11.61 4.39
CA LEU A 164 -10.05 -12.00 3.30
C LEU A 164 -9.58 -13.28 2.61
N VAL A 165 -8.29 -13.41 2.34
CA VAL A 165 -7.72 -14.60 1.70
C VAL A 165 -7.84 -15.83 2.59
N SER A 166 -7.63 -15.68 3.91
CA SER A 166 -7.83 -16.77 4.86
C SER A 166 -9.27 -17.30 4.90
N HIS A 167 -10.23 -16.47 4.46
CA HIS A 167 -11.65 -16.83 4.30
C HIS A 167 -12.02 -17.28 2.88
N GLY A 168 -11.06 -17.46 1.99
CA GLY A 168 -11.29 -18.05 0.68
C GLY A 168 -11.58 -17.04 -0.43
N TYR A 169 -10.84 -15.94 -0.45
CA TYR A 169 -10.78 -15.01 -1.58
C TYR A 169 -9.40 -15.05 -2.23
N VAL A 170 -9.33 -14.68 -3.50
CA VAL A 170 -8.10 -14.26 -4.15
C VAL A 170 -8.09 -12.74 -4.17
N VAL A 171 -7.03 -12.09 -3.71
CA VAL A 171 -6.93 -10.63 -3.74
C VAL A 171 -5.81 -10.22 -4.68
N VAL A 172 -6.14 -9.34 -5.64
CA VAL A 172 -5.23 -8.74 -6.61
C VAL A 172 -5.06 -7.27 -6.26
N ALA A 173 -3.88 -6.86 -5.84
CA ALA A 173 -3.58 -5.47 -5.54
C ALA A 173 -2.49 -4.93 -6.47
N MET A 174 -2.58 -3.66 -6.84
CA MET A 174 -1.60 -3.00 -7.69
C MET A 174 -1.05 -1.74 -7.05
N ASP A 175 0.20 -1.40 -7.35
CA ASP A 175 0.71 -0.05 -7.16
C ASP A 175 0.36 0.78 -8.39
N HIS A 176 -0.34 1.90 -8.18
CA HIS A 176 -0.53 2.90 -9.22
C HIS A 176 0.77 3.68 -9.41
N THR A 177 1.58 3.26 -10.36
CA THR A 177 2.94 3.78 -10.60
C THR A 177 2.93 5.31 -10.68
N TYR A 178 3.86 5.96 -9.98
CA TYR A 178 4.01 7.40 -9.79
C TYR A 178 2.93 8.10 -8.93
N ASP A 179 1.87 7.37 -8.52
CA ASP A 179 0.89 7.83 -7.55
C ASP A 179 1.01 7.06 -6.22
N ALA A 180 1.51 5.83 -6.27
CA ALA A 180 1.99 5.10 -5.09
C ALA A 180 3.20 5.81 -4.47
N GLY A 181 3.40 5.68 -3.17
CA GLY A 181 4.55 6.27 -2.46
C GLY A 181 5.88 5.89 -3.11
N PHE A 182 6.01 4.64 -3.47
CA PHE A 182 7.05 4.11 -4.38
C PHE A 182 6.57 2.80 -5.00
N VAL A 183 7.21 2.42 -6.10
CA VAL A 183 7.02 1.12 -6.75
C VAL A 183 8.39 0.53 -7.01
N GLU A 184 8.69 -0.63 -6.43
CA GLU A 184 9.87 -1.41 -6.77
C GLU A 184 9.49 -2.47 -7.79
N PHE A 185 10.07 -2.37 -8.98
CA PHE A 185 9.86 -3.34 -10.04
C PHE A 185 10.74 -4.59 -9.86
N LEU A 186 10.41 -5.68 -10.58
CA LEU A 186 11.14 -6.95 -10.46
C LEU A 186 12.60 -6.88 -10.92
N ASP A 187 12.95 -5.88 -11.73
CA ASP A 187 14.32 -5.60 -12.17
C ASP A 187 15.13 -4.76 -11.17
N GLY A 188 14.50 -4.36 -10.04
CA GLY A 188 15.12 -3.55 -8.99
C GLY A 188 15.02 -2.04 -9.22
N GLU A 189 14.48 -1.58 -10.35
CA GLU A 189 14.18 -0.17 -10.55
C GLU A 189 13.13 0.31 -9.55
N VAL A 190 13.26 1.54 -9.06
CA VAL A 190 12.30 2.15 -8.13
C VAL A 190 11.72 3.42 -8.72
N ALA A 191 10.41 3.44 -8.94
CA ALA A 191 9.66 4.63 -9.28
C ALA A 191 9.06 5.25 -8.01
N TYR A 192 9.36 6.52 -7.75
CA TYR A 192 8.81 7.27 -6.62
C TYR A 192 7.56 8.06 -7.00
N SER A 193 6.73 8.36 -6.01
CA SER A 193 5.58 9.24 -6.19
C SER A 193 6.00 10.59 -6.75
N LEU A 194 5.30 11.04 -7.77
CA LEU A 194 5.39 12.41 -8.30
C LEU A 194 4.36 13.34 -7.66
N THR A 195 3.56 12.79 -6.76
CA THR A 195 2.48 13.49 -6.08
C THR A 195 2.86 13.88 -4.66
N SER A 196 4.17 13.76 -4.31
CA SER A 196 4.64 14.05 -2.96
C SER A 196 4.35 15.50 -2.58
N ARG A 197 3.89 15.69 -1.34
CA ARG A 197 3.79 17.00 -0.70
C ARG A 197 5.21 17.57 -0.54
N SER A 198 5.70 18.27 -1.54
CA SER A 198 6.84 19.14 -1.35
C SER A 198 6.33 20.49 -0.89
N ASP A 199 6.81 20.89 0.28
CA ASP A 199 6.80 22.24 0.85
C ASP A 199 5.44 22.89 1.21
N GLU A 200 5.38 23.32 2.43
CA GLU A 200 4.59 24.33 3.19
C GLU A 200 3.30 24.93 2.57
N ASN A 201 3.05 24.74 1.30
CA ASN A 201 1.81 25.08 0.63
C ASN A 201 1.11 23.79 0.20
N THR A 202 -0.05 23.52 0.78
CA THR A 202 -1.03 22.60 0.22
C THR A 202 -1.13 22.87 -1.28
N THR A 203 -0.44 22.05 -2.06
CA THR A 203 -0.54 22.13 -3.51
C THR A 203 -1.98 21.74 -3.82
N ILE A 204 -2.82 22.73 -4.03
CA ILE A 204 -4.14 22.54 -4.60
C ILE A 204 -3.86 21.97 -6.00
N ILE A 205 -3.98 20.65 -6.14
CA ILE A 205 -3.91 19.99 -7.43
C ILE A 205 -4.98 20.66 -8.29
N SER A 206 -4.61 21.12 -9.48
CA SER A 206 -5.62 21.67 -10.38
C SER A 206 -6.67 20.58 -10.69
N PRO A 207 -7.95 20.96 -10.95
CA PRO A 207 -8.95 19.97 -11.34
C PRO A 207 -8.51 19.13 -12.55
N GLU A 208 -7.81 19.71 -13.51
CA GLU A 208 -7.26 19.02 -14.68
C GLU A 208 -6.25 17.94 -14.28
N GLU A 209 -5.31 18.27 -13.41
CA GLU A 209 -4.32 17.32 -12.89
C GLU A 209 -4.99 16.21 -12.08
N PHE A 210 -5.99 16.54 -11.26
CA PHE A 210 -6.77 15.55 -10.52
C PHE A 210 -7.44 14.56 -11.47
N TYR A 211 -8.19 15.05 -12.48
CA TYR A 211 -8.87 14.18 -13.44
C TYR A 211 -7.90 13.36 -14.27
N THR A 212 -6.75 13.91 -14.64
CA THR A 212 -5.71 13.16 -15.34
C THR A 212 -5.24 11.99 -14.49
N ARG A 213 -4.81 12.21 -13.26
CA ARG A 213 -4.35 11.15 -12.34
C ARG A 213 -5.46 10.13 -12.05
N PHE A 214 -6.67 10.61 -11.82
CA PHE A 214 -7.83 9.77 -11.58
C PHE A 214 -8.12 8.83 -12.76
N SER A 215 -8.04 9.34 -13.99
CA SER A 215 -8.21 8.54 -15.19
C SER A 215 -7.14 7.44 -15.31
N TYR A 216 -5.89 7.72 -14.95
CA TYR A 216 -4.84 6.71 -14.94
C TYR A 216 -5.14 5.58 -13.94
N ARG A 217 -5.57 5.92 -12.72
CA ARG A 217 -5.93 4.91 -11.70
C ARG A 217 -7.11 4.05 -12.13
N THR A 218 -8.16 4.66 -12.65
CA THR A 218 -9.33 3.91 -13.14
C THR A 218 -9.00 3.02 -14.33
N ASN A 219 -8.14 3.50 -15.23
CA ASN A 219 -7.65 2.71 -16.36
C ASN A 219 -6.67 1.60 -15.94
N ASP A 220 -5.88 1.79 -14.88
CA ASP A 220 -5.06 0.72 -14.31
C ASP A 220 -5.95 -0.43 -13.81
N ILE A 221 -7.05 -0.12 -13.11
CA ILE A 221 -8.00 -1.15 -12.63
C ILE A 221 -8.68 -1.85 -13.82
N LYS A 222 -9.11 -1.10 -14.84
CA LYS A 222 -9.72 -1.68 -16.04
C LYS A 222 -8.76 -2.64 -16.75
N PHE A 223 -7.50 -2.22 -16.89
CA PHE A 223 -6.46 -3.06 -17.47
C PHE A 223 -6.22 -4.32 -16.63
N ILE A 224 -6.21 -4.25 -15.30
CA ILE A 224 -6.11 -5.43 -14.45
C ILE A 224 -7.32 -6.34 -14.59
N LEU A 225 -8.54 -5.80 -14.76
CA LEU A 225 -9.75 -6.60 -15.05
C LEU A 225 -9.58 -7.40 -16.35
N GLU A 226 -9.08 -6.76 -17.39
CA GLU A 226 -8.79 -7.43 -18.67
C GLU A 226 -7.71 -8.51 -18.49
N GLU A 227 -6.62 -8.19 -17.78
CA GLU A 227 -5.52 -9.10 -17.53
C GLU A 227 -5.90 -10.29 -16.62
N ILE A 228 -6.88 -10.16 -15.73
CA ILE A 228 -7.42 -11.30 -14.96
C ILE A 228 -7.93 -12.39 -15.91
N ASN A 229 -8.52 -12.04 -17.04
CA ASN A 229 -8.96 -13.02 -18.04
C ASN A 229 -7.79 -13.71 -18.77
N HIS A 230 -6.63 -13.09 -18.77
CA HIS A 230 -5.41 -13.58 -19.41
C HIS A 230 -4.33 -14.02 -18.42
N PHE A 231 -4.66 -14.08 -17.12
CA PHE A 231 -3.68 -14.33 -16.05
C PHE A 231 -2.96 -15.68 -16.17
N TYR A 232 -3.51 -16.62 -16.92
CA TYR A 232 -2.85 -17.87 -17.27
C TYR A 232 -1.49 -17.68 -17.98
N ASN A 233 -1.26 -16.51 -18.60
CA ASN A 233 0.03 -16.16 -19.21
C ASN A 233 1.11 -15.86 -18.17
N TYR A 234 0.72 -15.46 -16.94
CA TYR A 234 1.63 -15.14 -15.85
C TYR A 234 1.78 -16.32 -14.89
N ASP A 235 0.67 -16.94 -14.50
CA ASP A 235 0.65 -18.11 -13.63
C ASP A 235 -0.65 -18.92 -13.82
N ASN A 236 -0.54 -20.04 -14.51
CA ASN A 236 -1.70 -20.89 -14.81
C ASN A 236 -2.32 -21.51 -13.54
N ASN A 237 -1.55 -21.79 -12.50
CA ASN A 237 -2.06 -22.41 -11.28
C ASN A 237 -2.88 -21.37 -10.48
N ILE A 238 -2.36 -20.15 -10.32
CA ILE A 238 -3.12 -19.05 -9.68
C ILE A 238 -4.36 -18.73 -10.51
N PHE A 239 -4.24 -18.66 -11.83
CA PHE A 239 -5.37 -18.44 -12.73
C PHE A 239 -6.47 -19.49 -12.56
N SER A 240 -6.12 -20.76 -12.40
CA SER A 240 -7.08 -21.87 -12.32
C SER A 240 -7.95 -21.83 -11.06
N ILE A 241 -7.54 -21.09 -10.02
CA ILE A 241 -8.29 -20.95 -8.77
C ILE A 241 -9.11 -19.64 -8.72
N MET A 242 -9.05 -18.77 -9.73
CA MET A 242 -9.81 -17.52 -9.80
C MET A 242 -11.22 -17.77 -10.35
N ASP A 243 -12.25 -17.40 -9.57
CA ASP A 243 -13.63 -17.32 -10.04
C ASP A 243 -13.88 -15.96 -10.68
N LYS A 244 -13.71 -15.89 -11.98
CA LYS A 244 -13.82 -14.66 -12.78
C LYS A 244 -15.24 -14.12 -12.91
N ASP A 245 -16.24 -14.93 -12.60
CA ASP A 245 -17.65 -14.51 -12.59
C ASP A 245 -18.02 -13.80 -11.28
N LYS A 246 -17.12 -13.84 -10.27
CA LYS A 246 -17.31 -13.25 -8.95
C LYS A 246 -16.17 -12.27 -8.61
N ILE A 247 -16.12 -11.16 -9.33
CA ILE A 247 -15.15 -10.10 -9.10
C ILE A 247 -15.76 -8.99 -8.26
N GLY A 248 -15.16 -8.69 -7.12
CA GLY A 248 -15.43 -7.50 -6.31
C GLY A 248 -14.25 -6.56 -6.32
N ILE A 249 -14.46 -5.33 -5.84
CA ILE A 249 -13.39 -4.33 -5.70
C ILE A 249 -13.49 -3.62 -4.36
N PHE A 250 -12.35 -3.28 -3.78
CA PHE A 250 -12.32 -2.41 -2.61
C PHE A 250 -11.11 -1.48 -2.65
N GLY A 251 -11.18 -0.41 -1.88
CA GLY A 251 -10.07 0.53 -1.81
C GLY A 251 -10.18 1.47 -0.62
N HIS A 252 -9.05 2.10 -0.28
CA HIS A 252 -8.94 3.03 0.83
C HIS A 252 -8.81 4.47 0.31
N SER A 253 -9.52 5.43 0.93
CA SER A 253 -9.39 6.86 0.63
C SER A 253 -9.56 7.15 -0.87
N TYR A 254 -8.55 7.70 -1.56
CA TYR A 254 -8.54 7.92 -3.00
C TYR A 254 -8.75 6.61 -3.80
N GLY A 255 -8.19 5.48 -3.32
CA GLY A 255 -8.48 4.15 -3.87
C GLY A 255 -9.94 3.73 -3.68
N GLY A 256 -10.60 4.17 -2.61
CA GLY A 256 -12.04 3.97 -2.38
C GLY A 256 -12.88 4.66 -3.44
N LEU A 257 -12.60 5.94 -3.72
CA LEU A 257 -13.22 6.68 -4.83
C LEU A 257 -12.95 5.99 -6.17
N THR A 258 -11.69 5.62 -6.44
CA THR A 258 -11.29 4.95 -7.69
C THR A 258 -12.04 3.63 -7.87
N SER A 259 -12.14 2.83 -6.82
CA SER A 259 -12.87 1.55 -6.82
C SER A 259 -14.36 1.74 -7.07
N PHE A 260 -14.98 2.71 -6.39
CA PHE A 260 -16.39 3.02 -6.53
C PHE A 260 -16.72 3.45 -7.96
N TYR A 261 -15.96 4.42 -8.50
CA TYR A 261 -16.14 4.91 -9.86
C TYR A 261 -15.95 3.78 -10.90
N THR A 262 -14.91 2.96 -10.74
CA THR A 262 -14.66 1.86 -11.67
C THR A 262 -15.77 0.81 -11.60
N ALA A 263 -16.25 0.47 -10.40
CA ALA A 263 -17.35 -0.47 -10.21
C ALA A 263 -18.65 0.04 -10.82
N PHE A 264 -18.89 1.35 -10.76
CA PHE A 264 -20.08 1.96 -11.33
C PHE A 264 -20.18 1.72 -12.85
N TYR A 265 -19.07 1.84 -13.56
CA TYR A 265 -19.02 1.74 -15.03
C TYR A 265 -18.63 0.36 -15.56
N ASN A 266 -18.38 -0.65 -14.70
CA ASN A 266 -17.97 -1.99 -15.16
C ASN A 266 -18.88 -3.10 -14.64
N GLU A 267 -19.60 -3.74 -15.54
CA GLU A 267 -20.53 -4.83 -15.23
C GLU A 267 -19.84 -6.11 -14.71
N GLU A 268 -18.57 -6.30 -14.98
CA GLU A 268 -17.78 -7.43 -14.48
C GLU A 268 -17.61 -7.36 -12.97
N ILE A 269 -17.53 -6.15 -12.39
CA ILE A 269 -17.44 -5.94 -10.95
C ILE A 269 -18.81 -6.12 -10.31
N LYS A 270 -18.96 -7.09 -9.42
CA LYS A 270 -20.24 -7.47 -8.80
C LYS A 270 -20.52 -6.73 -7.48
N SER A 271 -19.49 -6.22 -6.83
CA SER A 271 -19.63 -5.46 -5.57
C SER A 271 -18.47 -4.52 -5.35
N CYS A 272 -18.69 -3.46 -4.56
CA CYS A 272 -17.65 -2.51 -4.19
C CYS A 272 -17.69 -2.18 -2.71
N PHE A 273 -16.52 -2.04 -2.09
CA PHE A 273 -16.38 -1.58 -0.71
C PHE A 273 -15.33 -0.46 -0.62
N ALA A 274 -15.76 0.73 -0.21
CA ALA A 274 -14.88 1.88 0.01
C ALA A 274 -14.57 2.02 1.51
N LEU A 275 -13.31 1.93 1.86
CA LEU A 275 -12.77 2.19 3.19
C LEU A 275 -12.36 3.66 3.25
N ASP A 276 -13.11 4.46 4.02
CA ASP A 276 -12.90 5.90 4.18
C ASP A 276 -12.71 6.62 2.81
N GLY A 277 -13.59 6.27 1.85
CA GLY A 277 -13.50 6.75 0.47
C GLY A 277 -13.59 8.27 0.38
N TRP A 278 -12.68 8.89 -0.37
CA TRP A 278 -12.67 10.33 -0.60
C TRP A 278 -13.60 10.71 -1.76
N PHE A 279 -14.88 10.89 -1.47
CA PHE A 279 -15.91 11.15 -2.49
C PHE A 279 -16.14 12.63 -2.83
N GLU A 280 -15.47 13.55 -2.14
CA GLU A 280 -15.64 14.99 -2.35
C GLU A 280 -15.50 15.43 -3.82
N PRO A 281 -14.57 14.86 -4.64
CA PRO A 281 -14.48 15.22 -6.05
C PRO A 281 -15.51 14.54 -6.97
N MET A 282 -16.36 13.66 -6.43
CA MET A 282 -17.34 12.92 -7.25
C MET A 282 -18.47 13.86 -7.71
N PRO A 283 -18.85 13.83 -9.00
CA PRO A 283 -19.99 14.60 -9.46
C PRO A 283 -21.30 14.15 -8.78
N ASP A 284 -22.13 15.09 -8.35
CA ASP A 284 -23.44 14.83 -7.73
C ASP A 284 -24.33 13.92 -8.59
N SER A 285 -24.21 14.02 -9.91
CA SER A 285 -24.94 13.18 -10.86
C SER A 285 -24.70 11.69 -10.65
N LEU A 286 -23.47 11.28 -10.29
CA LEU A 286 -23.13 9.87 -10.01
C LEU A 286 -23.67 9.40 -8.66
N VAL A 287 -23.73 10.28 -7.68
CA VAL A 287 -24.26 9.97 -6.35
C VAL A 287 -25.77 9.74 -6.38
N LEU A 288 -26.47 10.35 -7.34
CA LEU A 288 -27.93 10.31 -7.50
C LEU A 288 -28.39 9.21 -8.45
N GLU A 289 -27.50 8.57 -9.20
CA GLU A 289 -27.86 7.47 -10.07
C GLU A 289 -28.10 6.17 -9.28
N ASN A 290 -29.09 5.39 -9.74
CA ASN A 290 -29.37 4.07 -9.15
C ASN A 290 -28.23 3.11 -9.47
N ILE A 291 -27.56 2.64 -8.45
CA ILE A 291 -26.50 1.64 -8.54
C ILE A 291 -27.11 0.26 -8.42
N ASN A 292 -27.03 -0.54 -9.49
CA ASN A 292 -27.64 -1.88 -9.54
C ASN A 292 -26.78 -3.00 -8.92
N LYS A 293 -25.78 -2.65 -8.11
CA LYS A 293 -24.89 -3.60 -7.44
C LYS A 293 -24.61 -3.20 -6.00
N PRO A 294 -24.31 -4.15 -5.10
CA PRO A 294 -23.95 -3.84 -3.71
C PRO A 294 -22.73 -2.93 -3.64
N MET A 295 -22.92 -1.77 -3.03
CA MET A 295 -21.84 -0.81 -2.74
C MET A 295 -21.89 -0.41 -1.28
N PHE A 296 -20.76 -0.52 -0.59
CA PHE A 296 -20.63 -0.21 0.81
C PHE A 296 -19.55 0.85 1.02
N HIS A 297 -19.81 1.75 1.96
CA HIS A 297 -18.84 2.75 2.41
C HIS A 297 -18.72 2.68 3.94
N LEU A 298 -17.49 2.53 4.41
CA LEU A 298 -17.14 2.70 5.82
C LEU A 298 -16.30 3.97 5.92
N GLY A 299 -16.91 5.04 6.43
CA GLY A 299 -16.24 6.34 6.59
C GLY A 299 -16.10 6.74 8.04
N GLN A 300 -15.25 7.72 8.31
CA GLN A 300 -15.15 8.35 9.62
C GLN A 300 -16.39 9.22 9.85
N HIS A 301 -16.96 9.14 11.05
CA HIS A 301 -17.99 10.08 11.46
C HIS A 301 -17.33 11.39 11.88
N ASN A 302 -17.32 12.39 10.99
CA ASN A 302 -16.93 13.73 11.36
C ASN A 302 -17.93 14.25 12.41
N LYS A 303 -17.51 14.30 13.67
CA LYS A 303 -18.18 15.14 14.66
C LYS A 303 -17.87 16.59 14.26
N GLY A 304 -18.75 17.19 13.45
CA GLY A 304 -18.75 18.62 13.17
C GLY A 304 -18.94 19.44 14.46
#